data_8c9f61dffbb55d452cb7dacec8c40f47
#
_entry.id   8c9f61dffbb55d452cb7dacec8c40f47
#
_cell.length_a   1.000
_cell.length_b   1.000
_cell.length_c   1.000
_cell.angle_alpha   90.00
_cell.angle_beta   90.00
_cell.angle_gamma   90.00
#
_symmetry.space_group_name_H-M   'P 1'
#
loop_
_entity.id
_entity.type
_entity.pdbx_description
1 polymer ?
#
loop_
_entity_poly.entity_id
_entity_poly.type
_entity_poly.pdbx_seq_one_letter_code
_entity_poly.pdbx_strand_id
1 'polypeptide(L)'
;MNYPHIPEGDYYDCRDSETLEHETPAEAVFGFMDGFGVPGESISDTLKRIGDITVSVFRREEIGQKSISYWTESVQQHIADLFDESDYANPEESSVYDDALEAAKPHIEAAVRAFFEKQQVWSCKRIAEVKLTPEQAEALLRTDMPEVFK
;
A
#
# COMPACT_ATOMS: atom_id res chain seq x y z
N MET A 1 13.30 -25.81 8.39
CA MET A 1 12.89 -25.01 7.23
C MET A 1 14.11 -24.67 6.39
N ASN A 2 14.01 -24.80 5.08
CA ASN A 2 15.10 -24.57 4.14
C ASN A 2 15.18 -23.11 3.65
N TYR A 3 14.50 -22.22 4.31
CA TYR A 3 14.52 -20.78 4.03
C TYR A 3 14.37 -20.00 5.34
N PRO A 4 14.82 -18.70 5.36
CA PRO A 4 14.69 -17.88 6.54
C PRO A 4 13.23 -17.66 6.93
N HIS A 5 12.99 -17.40 8.20
CA HIS A 5 11.66 -17.02 8.65
C HIS A 5 11.25 -15.68 8.00
N ILE A 6 10.09 -15.69 7.35
CA ILE A 6 9.49 -14.47 6.79
C ILE A 6 8.40 -14.01 7.75
N PRO A 7 8.52 -12.80 8.33
CA PRO A 7 7.51 -12.28 9.25
C PRO A 7 6.14 -12.23 8.59
N GLU A 8 5.09 -12.44 9.38
CA GLU A 8 3.73 -12.31 8.90
C GLU A 8 3.37 -10.84 8.67
N GLY A 9 2.74 -10.55 7.54
CA GLY A 9 2.24 -9.24 7.17
C GLY A 9 0.95 -9.37 6.39
N ASP A 10 0.43 -8.24 5.92
CA ASP A 10 -0.78 -8.20 5.11
C ASP A 10 -0.50 -8.40 3.62
N TYR A 11 0.65 -7.90 3.17
CA TYR A 11 1.09 -8.01 1.78
C TYR A 11 2.57 -8.28 1.68
N TYR A 12 2.97 -8.87 0.55
CA TYR A 12 4.35 -9.20 0.24
C TYR A 12 4.67 -8.75 -1.19
N ASP A 13 5.90 -8.30 -1.42
CA ASP A 13 6.33 -7.87 -2.75
C ASP A 13 7.82 -8.15 -2.93
N CYS A 14 8.20 -8.51 -4.15
CA CYS A 14 9.59 -8.70 -4.56
C CYS A 14 10.10 -7.59 -5.48
N ARG A 15 9.26 -6.59 -5.74
CA ARG A 15 9.57 -5.41 -6.54
C ARG A 15 9.17 -4.17 -5.76
N ASP A 16 9.68 -3.01 -6.14
CA ASP A 16 9.18 -1.73 -5.63
C ASP A 16 7.93 -1.32 -6.42
N SER A 17 6.84 -2.05 -6.20
CA SER A 17 5.56 -1.82 -6.87
C SER A 17 4.74 -0.78 -6.10
N GLU A 18 4.03 0.06 -6.83
CA GLU A 18 3.09 1.02 -6.23
C GLU A 18 1.81 0.32 -5.73
N THR A 19 1.50 -0.85 -6.29
CA THR A 19 0.32 -1.64 -5.95
C THR A 19 0.75 -2.98 -5.36
N LEU A 20 0.27 -3.29 -4.17
CA LEU A 20 0.55 -4.55 -3.47
C LEU A 20 -0.58 -5.55 -3.75
N GLU A 21 -0.27 -6.63 -4.45
CA GLU A 21 -1.26 -7.61 -4.93
C GLU A 21 -1.15 -8.98 -4.23
N HIS A 22 0.00 -9.29 -3.62
CA HIS A 22 0.27 -10.62 -3.11
C HIS A 22 0.07 -10.70 -1.60
N GLU A 23 -0.73 -11.66 -1.17
CA GLU A 23 -1.07 -11.89 0.24
C GLU A 23 -0.18 -12.96 0.91
N THR A 24 0.66 -13.65 0.15
CA THR A 24 1.62 -14.61 0.68
C THR A 24 3.01 -14.39 0.08
N PRO A 25 4.08 -14.76 0.82
CA PRO A 25 5.44 -14.67 0.28
C PRO A 25 5.64 -15.52 -0.98
N ALA A 26 5.06 -16.70 -1.03
CA ALA A 26 5.18 -17.59 -2.19
C ALA A 26 4.55 -16.99 -3.44
N GLU A 27 3.38 -16.38 -3.32
CA GLU A 27 2.74 -15.67 -4.44
C GLU A 27 3.59 -14.52 -4.95
N ALA A 28 4.22 -13.76 -4.05
CA ALA A 28 5.10 -12.66 -4.42
C ALA A 28 6.34 -13.17 -5.17
N VAL A 29 6.95 -14.22 -4.69
CA VAL A 29 8.11 -14.86 -5.35
C VAL A 29 7.72 -15.43 -6.71
N PHE A 30 6.61 -16.14 -6.79
CA PHE A 30 6.14 -16.74 -8.04
C PHE A 30 5.81 -15.68 -9.08
N GLY A 31 5.09 -14.64 -8.69
CA GLY A 31 4.75 -13.53 -9.59
C GLY A 31 5.98 -12.78 -10.11
N PHE A 32 6.97 -12.58 -9.25
CA PHE A 32 8.24 -11.97 -9.64
C PHE A 32 9.01 -12.85 -10.64
N MET A 33 9.13 -14.14 -10.33
CA MET A 33 9.81 -15.12 -11.17
C MET A 33 9.12 -15.27 -12.54
N ASP A 34 7.81 -15.31 -12.55
CA ASP A 34 7.02 -15.51 -13.77
C ASP A 34 7.28 -14.39 -14.81
N GLY A 35 7.54 -13.18 -14.33
CA GLY A 35 7.91 -12.05 -15.18
C GLY A 35 9.25 -12.22 -15.93
N PHE A 36 10.09 -13.16 -15.50
CA PHE A 36 11.40 -13.48 -16.12
C PHE A 36 11.43 -14.86 -16.77
N GLY A 37 10.28 -15.55 -16.83
CA GLY A 37 10.20 -16.91 -17.36
C GLY A 37 10.54 -16.98 -18.85
N VAL A 38 11.21 -18.08 -19.23
CA VAL A 38 11.48 -18.45 -20.61
C VAL A 38 10.71 -19.75 -20.90
N PRO A 39 10.01 -19.84 -22.04
CA PRO A 39 9.27 -21.07 -22.37
C PRO A 39 10.18 -22.30 -22.34
N GLY A 40 9.72 -23.34 -21.64
CA GLY A 40 10.45 -24.60 -21.48
C GLY A 40 11.51 -24.63 -20.37
N GLU A 41 11.75 -23.51 -19.70
CA GLU A 41 12.67 -23.47 -18.55
C GLU A 41 11.97 -23.97 -17.29
N SER A 42 12.68 -24.77 -16.48
CA SER A 42 12.15 -25.21 -15.19
C SER A 42 12.15 -24.06 -14.18
N ILE A 43 11.34 -24.18 -13.14
CA ILE A 43 11.31 -23.20 -12.04
C ILE A 43 12.70 -23.09 -11.38
N SER A 44 13.36 -24.23 -11.11
CA SER A 44 14.72 -24.23 -10.54
C SER A 44 15.71 -23.45 -11.39
N ASP A 45 15.68 -23.65 -12.69
CA ASP A 45 16.59 -22.96 -13.60
C ASP A 45 16.31 -21.46 -13.72
N THR A 46 15.03 -21.11 -13.74
CA THR A 46 14.61 -19.69 -13.73
C THR A 46 15.09 -18.99 -12.46
N LEU A 47 14.91 -19.60 -11.29
CA LEU A 47 15.36 -19.04 -10.01
C LEU A 47 16.88 -18.88 -9.96
N LYS A 48 17.63 -19.86 -10.43
CA LYS A 48 19.08 -19.77 -10.50
C LYS A 48 19.55 -18.63 -11.41
N ARG A 49 18.86 -18.44 -12.53
CA ARG A 49 19.19 -17.37 -13.48
C ARG A 49 18.88 -15.99 -12.91
N ILE A 50 17.78 -15.83 -12.16
CA ILE A 50 17.40 -14.57 -11.52
C ILE A 50 18.38 -14.24 -10.38
N GLY A 51 18.81 -15.24 -9.62
CA GLY A 51 19.67 -15.06 -8.45
C GLY A 51 18.86 -14.79 -7.18
N ASP A 52 19.44 -14.04 -6.26
CA ASP A 52 18.80 -13.73 -4.99
C ASP A 52 17.55 -12.86 -5.17
N ILE A 53 16.51 -13.16 -4.40
CA ILE A 53 15.24 -12.42 -4.42
C ILE A 53 15.00 -11.83 -3.03
N THR A 54 14.68 -10.55 -2.97
CA THR A 54 14.31 -9.88 -1.72
C THR A 54 12.79 -9.82 -1.62
N VAL A 55 12.25 -10.39 -0.55
CA VAL A 55 10.81 -10.31 -0.23
C VAL A 55 10.62 -9.19 0.79
N SER A 56 9.88 -8.16 0.42
CA SER A 56 9.47 -7.10 1.32
C SER A 56 8.11 -7.45 1.93
N VAL A 57 7.99 -7.25 3.23
CA VAL A 57 6.78 -7.53 4.01
C VAL A 57 6.12 -6.20 4.39
N PHE A 58 4.84 -6.07 4.11
CA PHE A 58 4.08 -4.86 4.35
C PHE A 58 2.92 -5.13 5.29
N ARG A 59 2.63 -4.15 6.14
CA ARG A 59 1.46 -4.16 7.01
C ARG A 59 0.60 -2.96 6.72
N ARG A 60 -0.72 -3.14 6.72
CA ARG A 60 -1.68 -2.05 6.61
C ARG A 60 -1.52 -1.10 7.79
N GLU A 61 -1.51 0.19 7.49
CA GLU A 61 -1.57 1.21 8.52
C GLU A 61 -3.03 1.57 8.78
N GLU A 62 -3.43 1.57 10.05
CA GLU A 62 -4.71 2.11 10.43
C GLU A 62 -4.71 3.62 10.21
N ILE A 63 -5.81 4.13 9.65
CA ILE A 63 -6.00 5.56 9.49
C ILE A 63 -6.37 6.13 10.84
N GLY A 64 -5.39 6.71 11.51
CA GLY A 64 -5.56 7.33 12.82
C GLY A 64 -6.24 8.68 12.73
N GLN A 65 -6.71 9.16 13.90
CA GLN A 65 -7.35 10.48 14.03
C GLN A 65 -6.50 11.62 13.46
N LYS A 66 -5.19 11.51 13.54
CA LYS A 66 -4.24 12.49 13.00
C LYS A 66 -4.37 12.68 11.49
N SER A 67 -4.51 11.57 10.76
CA SER A 67 -4.70 11.59 9.30
C SER A 67 -6.04 12.20 8.92
N ILE A 68 -7.09 11.85 9.66
CA ILE A 68 -8.43 12.38 9.46
C ILE A 68 -8.46 13.89 9.70
N SER A 69 -7.82 14.36 10.77
CA SER A 69 -7.71 15.79 11.07
C SER A 69 -6.95 16.55 9.99
N TYR A 70 -5.84 15.99 9.53
CA TYR A 70 -5.04 16.58 8.46
C TYR A 70 -5.85 16.73 7.16
N TRP A 71 -6.56 15.67 6.75
CA TRP A 71 -7.38 15.71 5.54
C TRP A 71 -8.55 16.67 5.68
N THR A 72 -9.19 16.73 6.86
CA THR A 72 -10.27 17.66 7.14
C THR A 72 -9.80 19.10 7.02
N GLU A 73 -8.67 19.44 7.63
CA GLU A 73 -8.06 20.76 7.54
C GLU A 73 -7.65 21.13 6.11
N SER A 74 -7.14 20.16 5.35
CA SER A 74 -6.78 20.38 3.94
C SER A 74 -7.99 20.72 3.08
N VAL A 75 -9.13 20.05 3.31
CA VAL A 75 -10.39 20.36 2.62
C VAL A 75 -10.86 21.76 2.99
N GLN A 76 -10.84 22.11 4.28
CA GLN A 76 -11.21 23.45 4.74
C GLN A 76 -10.31 24.53 4.10
N GLN A 77 -9.01 24.31 4.04
CA GLN A 77 -8.07 25.24 3.42
C GLN A 77 -8.33 25.40 1.93
N HIS A 78 -8.65 24.32 1.24
CA HIS A 78 -8.99 24.36 -0.17
C HIS A 78 -10.26 25.20 -0.43
N ILE A 79 -11.28 25.03 0.40
CA ILE A 79 -12.49 25.85 0.34
C ILE A 79 -12.16 27.34 0.58
N ALA A 80 -11.32 27.61 1.58
CA ALA A 80 -10.85 28.96 1.86
C ALA A 80 -10.16 29.60 0.66
N ASP A 81 -9.25 28.85 0.03
CA ASP A 81 -8.51 29.31 -1.15
C ASP A 81 -9.44 29.61 -2.33
N LEU A 82 -10.46 28.78 -2.54
CA LEU A 82 -11.46 29.02 -3.59
C LEU A 82 -12.25 30.32 -3.36
N PHE A 83 -12.57 30.63 -2.10
CA PHE A 83 -13.24 31.89 -1.76
C PHE A 83 -12.34 33.10 -1.96
N ASP A 84 -11.08 33.01 -1.55
CA ASP A 84 -10.10 34.08 -1.68
C ASP A 84 -9.83 34.43 -3.17
N GLU A 85 -9.93 33.43 -4.04
CA GLU A 85 -9.79 33.59 -5.50
C GLU A 85 -11.08 34.07 -6.17
N SER A 86 -12.21 34.09 -5.45
CA SER A 86 -13.51 34.51 -6.00
C SER A 86 -13.63 36.03 -6.09
N ASP A 87 -14.06 36.52 -7.25
CA ASP A 87 -14.38 37.95 -7.45
C ASP A 87 -15.58 38.43 -6.61
N TYR A 88 -16.34 37.49 -6.03
CA TYR A 88 -17.51 37.74 -5.21
C TYR A 88 -17.21 37.70 -3.71
N ALA A 89 -16.01 37.37 -3.31
CA ALA A 89 -15.64 37.33 -1.89
C ALA A 89 -15.53 38.76 -1.35
N ASN A 90 -16.23 39.04 -0.25
CA ASN A 90 -16.14 40.32 0.44
C ASN A 90 -15.19 40.22 1.63
N PRO A 91 -14.02 40.87 1.60
CA PRO A 91 -13.05 40.82 2.69
C PRO A 91 -13.57 41.28 4.05
N GLU A 92 -14.58 42.16 4.07
CA GLU A 92 -15.19 42.65 5.31
C GLU A 92 -16.05 41.61 6.02
N GLU A 93 -16.44 40.52 5.33
CA GLU A 93 -17.24 39.43 5.86
C GLU A 93 -16.43 38.19 6.18
N SER A 94 -15.11 38.28 6.29
CA SER A 94 -14.21 37.14 6.55
C SER A 94 -14.54 36.39 7.84
N SER A 95 -15.04 37.09 8.87
CA SER A 95 -15.44 36.44 10.13
C SER A 95 -16.66 35.52 9.98
N VAL A 96 -17.63 35.91 9.13
CA VAL A 96 -18.81 35.10 8.82
C VAL A 96 -18.38 33.83 8.06
N TYR A 97 -17.46 34.00 7.15
CA TYR A 97 -16.89 32.95 6.36
C TYR A 97 -16.10 31.95 7.23
N ASP A 98 -15.26 32.42 8.15
CA ASP A 98 -14.52 31.58 9.09
C ASP A 98 -15.47 30.80 10.01
N ASP A 99 -16.55 31.43 10.49
CA ASP A 99 -17.57 30.77 11.29
C ASP A 99 -18.28 29.66 10.50
N ALA A 100 -18.57 29.90 9.23
CA ALA A 100 -19.18 28.90 8.35
C ALA A 100 -18.25 27.70 8.12
N LEU A 101 -16.96 27.93 7.91
CA LEU A 101 -15.96 26.86 7.79
C LEU A 101 -15.85 26.04 9.07
N GLU A 102 -15.84 26.68 10.21
CA GLU A 102 -15.78 25.99 11.51
C GLU A 102 -17.04 25.16 11.75
N ALA A 103 -18.21 25.69 11.40
CA ALA A 103 -19.48 24.97 11.47
C ALA A 103 -19.52 23.75 10.53
N ALA A 104 -18.85 23.84 9.38
CA ALA A 104 -18.77 22.74 8.40
C ALA A 104 -17.79 21.63 8.79
N LYS A 105 -16.84 21.91 9.68
CA LYS A 105 -15.76 20.99 10.06
C LYS A 105 -16.25 19.59 10.46
N PRO A 106 -17.25 19.42 11.36
CA PRO A 106 -17.74 18.09 11.72
C PRO A 106 -18.30 17.31 10.53
N HIS A 107 -18.92 18.00 9.58
CA HIS A 107 -19.50 17.38 8.37
C HIS A 107 -18.39 16.96 7.39
N ILE A 108 -17.35 17.77 7.25
CA ILE A 108 -16.18 17.45 6.43
C ILE A 108 -15.45 16.24 7.05
N GLU A 109 -15.25 16.24 8.35
CA GLU A 109 -14.62 15.11 9.06
C GLU A 109 -15.41 13.83 8.87
N ALA A 110 -16.75 13.88 8.98
CA ALA A 110 -17.60 12.73 8.75
C ALA A 110 -17.48 12.20 7.30
N ALA A 111 -17.39 13.10 6.32
CA ALA A 111 -17.21 12.73 4.93
C ALA A 111 -15.83 12.08 4.69
N VAL A 112 -14.77 12.62 5.29
CA VAL A 112 -13.42 12.06 5.22
C VAL A 112 -13.38 10.66 5.83
N ARG A 113 -13.99 10.46 7.00
CA ARG A 113 -14.10 9.14 7.64
C ARG A 113 -14.85 8.15 6.75
N ALA A 114 -15.99 8.55 6.19
CA ALA A 114 -16.78 7.69 5.32
C ALA A 114 -16.01 7.30 4.07
N PHE A 115 -15.21 8.20 3.51
CA PHE A 115 -14.33 7.91 2.37
C PHE A 115 -13.33 6.81 2.72
N PHE A 116 -12.61 6.95 3.84
CA PHE A 116 -11.61 5.97 4.25
C PHE A 116 -12.22 4.62 4.63
N GLU A 117 -13.42 4.61 5.22
CA GLU A 117 -14.11 3.37 5.57
C GLU A 117 -14.59 2.58 4.34
N LYS A 118 -15.02 3.29 3.29
CA LYS A 118 -15.58 2.68 2.07
C LYS A 118 -14.53 2.37 1.02
N GLN A 119 -13.46 3.14 0.97
CA GLN A 119 -12.35 2.89 0.07
C GLN A 119 -11.49 1.77 0.69
N GLN A 120 -11.40 0.66 0.00
CA GLN A 120 -10.52 -0.44 0.41
C GLN A 120 -9.07 -0.19 -0.03
N VAL A 121 -8.67 1.06 -0.05
CA VAL A 121 -7.29 1.48 -0.34
C VAL A 121 -6.61 1.79 0.99
N TRP A 122 -5.62 1.00 1.32
CA TRP A 122 -4.88 1.12 2.56
C TRP A 122 -3.48 1.64 2.29
N SER A 123 -3.01 2.54 3.12
CA SER A 123 -1.59 2.82 3.19
C SER A 123 -0.90 1.63 3.84
N CYS A 124 0.21 1.19 3.30
CA CYS A 124 0.98 0.08 3.83
C CYS A 124 2.38 0.53 4.20
N LYS A 125 2.89 0.00 5.30
CA LYS A 125 4.25 0.24 5.76
C LYS A 125 5.08 -1.02 5.59
N ARG A 126 6.29 -0.87 5.04
CA ARG A 126 7.27 -1.96 5.01
C ARG A 126 7.77 -2.22 6.42
N ILE A 127 7.62 -3.46 6.89
CA ILE A 127 8.02 -3.87 8.24
C ILE A 127 9.25 -4.78 8.23
N ALA A 128 9.57 -5.40 7.11
CA ALA A 128 10.72 -6.29 6.98
C ALA A 128 11.13 -6.49 5.53
N GLU A 129 12.38 -6.88 5.34
CA GLU A 129 12.92 -7.38 4.07
C GLU A 129 13.66 -8.68 4.35
N VAL A 130 13.40 -9.71 3.56
CA VAL A 130 14.04 -11.01 3.70
C VAL A 130 14.65 -11.41 2.35
N LYS A 131 15.95 -11.65 2.34
CA LYS A 131 16.66 -12.06 1.14
C LYS A 131 16.67 -13.59 1.04
N LEU A 132 16.26 -14.10 -0.10
CA LEU A 132 16.23 -15.53 -0.40
C LEU A 132 17.24 -15.87 -1.50
N THR A 133 18.02 -16.92 -1.27
CA THR A 133 18.81 -17.51 -2.35
C THR A 133 17.89 -18.27 -3.30
N PRO A 134 18.32 -18.63 -4.52
CA PRO A 134 17.50 -19.43 -5.43
C PRO A 134 17.00 -20.74 -4.81
N GLU A 135 17.83 -21.43 -4.02
CA GLU A 135 17.45 -22.66 -3.34
C GLU A 135 16.39 -22.41 -2.25
N GLN A 136 16.51 -21.32 -1.52
CA GLN A 136 15.54 -20.92 -0.49
C GLN A 136 14.21 -20.51 -1.12
N ALA A 137 14.24 -19.79 -2.23
CA ALA A 137 13.03 -19.42 -2.97
C ALA A 137 12.31 -20.66 -3.51
N GLU A 138 13.05 -21.63 -4.06
CA GLU A 138 12.47 -22.89 -4.49
C GLU A 138 11.85 -23.68 -3.34
N ALA A 139 12.53 -23.75 -2.19
CA ALA A 139 12.01 -24.42 -0.99
C ALA A 139 10.70 -23.77 -0.51
N LEU A 140 10.61 -22.45 -0.53
CA LEU A 140 9.39 -21.71 -0.20
C LEU A 140 8.25 -22.07 -1.13
N LEU A 141 8.50 -22.06 -2.45
CA LEU A 141 7.49 -22.40 -3.45
C LEU A 141 7.03 -23.85 -3.32
N ARG A 142 7.94 -24.79 -3.07
CA ARG A 142 7.58 -26.20 -2.89
C ARG A 142 6.73 -26.45 -1.64
N THR A 143 6.94 -25.63 -0.61
CA THR A 143 6.17 -25.73 0.63
C THR A 143 4.78 -25.14 0.49
N ASP A 144 4.67 -23.95 -0.06
CA ASP A 144 3.43 -23.15 -0.05
C ASP A 144 2.65 -23.20 -1.38
N MET A 145 3.33 -23.51 -2.49
CA MET A 145 2.71 -23.59 -3.82
C MET A 145 3.21 -24.84 -4.57
N PRO A 146 3.06 -26.06 -3.99
CA PRO A 146 3.58 -27.28 -4.63
C PRO A 146 2.96 -27.56 -5.99
N GLU A 147 1.77 -27.05 -6.26
CA GLU A 147 1.05 -27.23 -7.52
C GLU A 147 1.78 -26.64 -8.72
N VAL A 148 2.64 -25.65 -8.53
CA VAL A 148 3.36 -24.99 -9.66
C VAL A 148 4.48 -25.89 -10.22
N PHE A 149 4.85 -26.94 -9.51
CA PHE A 149 5.87 -27.91 -9.92
C PHE A 149 5.29 -29.15 -10.65
N LYS A 150 4.01 -29.23 -10.80
CA LYS A 150 3.33 -30.35 -11.46
C LYS A 150 3.26 -30.21 -12.97
#